data_770188894daddbccb807385357c281e8
#
_entry.id   770188894daddbccb807385357c281e8
#
_cell.length_a   1.000
_cell.length_b   1.000
_cell.length_c   1.000
_cell.angle_alpha   90.00
_cell.angle_beta   90.00
_cell.angle_gamma   90.00
#
_symmetry.space_group_name_H-M   'P 1'
#
loop_
_entity.id
_entity.type
_entity.pdbx_description
1 polymer ?
#
loop_
_entity_poly.entity_id
_entity_poly.type
_entity_poly.pdbx_seq_one_letter_code
_entity_poly.pdbx_strand_id
1 'polypeptide(L)'
;MESFFQVFCSFLLVFNNQENGGKQMQPKLIILRGNSGSGKTTIAKALHQCLKEQSLLISQDVVRREMLRVKDETGNLSIALLKQLVAFGYQECQYVIVEGIFQKAIYHSFFQEIIHLFEGNVQVYYFDISFEETLKRHSQRNKNQEFGVVEMKRWWLPDDYLELPGEKRLSEQLSEKQIIRQILADIQ
;
A
#
# COMPACT_ATOMS: atom_id res chain seq x y z
N MET A 1 -30.34 6.29 -0.65
CA MET A 1 -29.09 5.63 -1.08
C MET A 1 -28.30 5.33 0.19
N GLU A 2 -28.40 4.10 0.65
CA GLU A 2 -27.51 3.65 1.74
C GLU A 2 -26.08 3.75 1.26
N SER A 3 -25.18 4.31 2.09
CA SER A 3 -23.80 4.47 1.70
C SER A 3 -23.20 3.07 1.48
N PHE A 4 -22.30 2.93 0.50
CA PHE A 4 -21.53 1.70 0.22
C PHE A 4 -20.91 1.12 1.51
N PHE A 5 -20.63 1.98 2.47
CA PHE A 5 -20.11 1.64 3.80
C PHE A 5 -21.12 0.87 4.65
N GLN A 6 -22.42 1.21 4.60
CA GLN A 6 -23.45 0.51 5.35
C GLN A 6 -23.71 -0.90 4.81
N VAL A 7 -23.71 -1.04 3.47
CA VAL A 7 -23.78 -2.36 2.80
C VAL A 7 -22.53 -3.18 3.09
N PHE A 8 -21.37 -2.55 3.12
CA PHE A 8 -20.08 -3.18 3.43
C PHE A 8 -20.01 -3.66 4.89
N CYS A 9 -20.46 -2.84 5.85
CA CYS A 9 -20.57 -3.25 7.26
C CYS A 9 -21.59 -4.38 7.46
N SER A 10 -22.72 -4.35 6.73
CA SER A 10 -23.71 -5.43 6.78
C SER A 10 -23.16 -6.75 6.21
N PHE A 11 -22.35 -6.68 5.15
CA PHE A 11 -21.67 -7.84 4.59
C PHE A 11 -20.63 -8.42 5.56
N LEU A 12 -19.90 -7.55 6.29
CA LEU A 12 -18.97 -7.94 7.34
C LEU A 12 -19.63 -8.69 8.49
N LEU A 13 -20.84 -8.30 8.89
CA LEU A 13 -21.59 -8.90 9.99
C LEU A 13 -22.12 -10.31 9.66
N VAL A 14 -22.35 -10.64 8.39
CA VAL A 14 -22.85 -11.96 7.97
C VAL A 14 -21.77 -13.05 8.04
N PHE A 15 -20.49 -12.71 7.89
CA PHE A 15 -19.39 -13.69 7.92
C PHE A 15 -18.75 -13.88 9.31
N ASN A 16 -19.04 -13.03 10.28
CA ASN A 16 -18.46 -13.10 11.64
C ASN A 16 -19.09 -14.18 12.58
N ASN A 17 -19.94 -15.06 12.09
CA ASN A 17 -20.57 -16.11 12.89
C ASN A 17 -19.92 -17.50 12.78
N GLN A 18 -18.60 -17.58 12.49
CA GLN A 18 -17.87 -18.80 12.75
C GLN A 18 -17.02 -18.61 14.02
N GLU A 19 -17.55 -19.15 15.11
CA GLU A 19 -16.86 -19.29 16.39
C GLU A 19 -15.57 -20.10 16.23
N ASN A 20 -14.44 -19.42 16.08
CA ASN A 20 -13.14 -19.98 16.39
C ASN A 20 -12.64 -19.34 17.68
N GLY A 21 -12.63 -20.10 18.78
CA GLY A 21 -12.16 -19.68 20.10
C GLY A 21 -10.64 -19.49 20.18
N GLY A 22 -10.09 -18.62 19.31
CA GLY A 22 -8.71 -18.13 19.35
C GLY A 22 -8.73 -16.62 19.56
N LYS A 23 -7.80 -16.10 20.34
CA LYS A 23 -7.59 -14.67 20.57
C LYS A 23 -7.58 -13.96 19.21
N GLN A 24 -8.65 -13.21 18.90
CA GLN A 24 -8.80 -12.53 17.62
C GLN A 24 -7.69 -11.46 17.53
N MET A 25 -6.62 -11.78 16.81
CA MET A 25 -5.53 -10.83 16.59
C MET A 25 -6.04 -9.76 15.63
N GLN A 26 -6.04 -8.52 16.08
CA GLN A 26 -6.42 -7.40 15.22
C GLN A 26 -5.46 -7.32 14.02
N PRO A 27 -5.97 -7.35 12.78
CA PRO A 27 -5.13 -7.26 11.59
C PRO A 27 -4.38 -5.93 11.54
N LYS A 28 -3.20 -5.93 10.93
CA LYS A 28 -2.36 -4.73 10.79
C LYS A 28 -2.24 -4.33 9.32
N LEU A 29 -2.45 -3.04 9.04
CA LEU A 29 -2.27 -2.46 7.72
C LEU A 29 -0.90 -1.79 7.61
N ILE A 30 -0.14 -2.12 6.57
CA ILE A 30 1.16 -1.51 6.25
C ILE A 30 1.03 -0.85 4.88
N ILE A 31 1.16 0.46 4.83
CA ILE A 31 1.07 1.26 3.60
C ILE A 31 2.47 1.72 3.19
N LEU A 32 2.91 1.33 1.99
CA LEU A 32 4.20 1.72 1.41
C LEU A 32 3.94 2.56 0.16
N ARG A 33 4.21 3.86 0.22
CA ARG A 33 3.95 4.78 -0.89
C ARG A 33 5.15 5.66 -1.21
N GLY A 34 5.11 6.34 -2.35
CA GLY A 34 6.17 7.22 -2.86
C GLY A 34 6.37 7.08 -4.36
N ASN A 35 7.25 7.87 -4.94
CA ASN A 35 7.47 7.97 -6.38
C ASN A 35 7.94 6.66 -7.05
N SER A 36 7.83 6.60 -8.37
CA SER A 36 8.35 5.49 -9.18
C SER A 36 9.86 5.33 -8.95
N GLY A 37 10.35 4.08 -8.89
CA GLY A 37 11.79 3.83 -8.68
C GLY A 37 12.27 3.93 -7.23
N SER A 38 11.45 4.31 -6.26
CA SER A 38 11.87 4.51 -4.86
C SER A 38 12.18 3.23 -4.07
N GLY A 39 11.81 2.03 -4.55
CA GLY A 39 12.12 0.76 -3.88
C GLY A 39 10.95 0.10 -3.13
N LYS A 40 9.76 0.70 -3.12
CA LYS A 40 8.54 0.19 -2.43
C LYS A 40 8.28 -1.29 -2.68
N THR A 41 8.20 -1.69 -3.93
CA THR A 41 7.88 -3.07 -4.33
C THR A 41 8.93 -4.07 -3.83
N THR A 42 10.20 -3.69 -3.78
CA THR A 42 11.28 -4.52 -3.24
C THR A 42 11.06 -4.75 -1.74
N ILE A 43 10.84 -3.68 -0.99
CA ILE A 43 10.56 -3.74 0.45
C ILE A 43 9.26 -4.50 0.73
N ALA A 44 8.19 -4.23 -0.02
CA ALA A 44 6.90 -4.90 0.15
C ALA A 44 7.01 -6.42 -0.02
N LYS A 45 7.72 -6.88 -1.06
CA LYS A 45 7.96 -8.31 -1.29
C LYS A 45 8.83 -8.94 -0.18
N ALA A 46 9.87 -8.24 0.26
CA ALA A 46 10.72 -8.72 1.35
C ALA A 46 9.95 -8.81 2.68
N LEU A 47 9.12 -7.82 3.00
CA LEU A 47 8.25 -7.86 4.18
C LEU A 47 7.26 -9.02 4.10
N HIS A 48 6.61 -9.20 2.96
CA HIS A 48 5.67 -10.30 2.74
C HIS A 48 6.35 -11.67 2.97
N GLN A 49 7.59 -11.83 2.51
CA GLN A 49 8.39 -13.04 2.78
C GLN A 49 8.76 -13.19 4.27
N CYS A 50 9.08 -12.08 4.97
CA CYS A 50 9.39 -12.12 6.40
C CYS A 50 8.17 -12.45 7.27
N LEU A 51 7.00 -11.92 6.91
CA LEU A 51 5.74 -12.13 7.63
C LEU A 51 5.11 -13.51 7.34
N LYS A 52 5.64 -14.23 6.35
CA LYS A 52 5.24 -15.62 5.97
C LYS A 52 3.75 -15.75 5.67
N GLU A 53 3.15 -16.84 6.21
CA GLU A 53 1.74 -17.13 6.08
C GLU A 53 0.90 -16.05 6.79
N GLN A 54 -0.35 -15.88 6.36
CA GLN A 54 -1.30 -14.90 6.91
C GLN A 54 -0.95 -13.43 6.59
N SER A 55 -0.19 -13.16 5.54
CA SER A 55 -0.01 -11.80 5.01
C SER A 55 -0.51 -11.68 3.57
N LEU A 56 -1.18 -10.56 3.26
CA LEU A 56 -1.65 -10.23 1.92
C LEU A 56 -0.84 -9.06 1.36
N LEU A 57 -0.24 -9.24 0.19
CA LEU A 57 0.45 -8.18 -0.53
C LEU A 57 -0.42 -7.66 -1.68
N ILE A 58 -0.79 -6.39 -1.63
CA ILE A 58 -1.59 -5.70 -2.63
C ILE A 58 -0.74 -4.64 -3.32
N SER A 59 -0.45 -4.84 -4.62
CA SER A 59 0.26 -3.86 -5.44
C SER A 59 -0.73 -3.08 -6.30
N GLN A 60 -0.76 -1.75 -6.14
CA GLN A 60 -1.60 -0.85 -6.93
C GLN A 60 -1.31 -0.99 -8.44
N ASP A 61 -0.05 -1.10 -8.81
CA ASP A 61 0.35 -1.25 -10.23
C ASP A 61 -0.16 -2.56 -10.84
N VAL A 62 -0.11 -3.67 -10.10
CA VAL A 62 -0.67 -4.96 -10.55
C VAL A 62 -2.17 -4.84 -10.73
N VAL A 63 -2.90 -4.34 -9.73
CA VAL A 63 -4.36 -4.19 -9.82
C VAL A 63 -4.76 -3.28 -10.96
N ARG A 64 -4.11 -2.12 -11.08
CA ARG A 64 -4.48 -1.11 -12.06
C ARG A 64 -4.04 -1.48 -13.49
N ARG A 65 -2.78 -1.91 -13.68
CA ARG A 65 -2.18 -2.10 -15.00
C ARG A 65 -2.36 -3.51 -15.56
N GLU A 66 -2.20 -4.53 -14.71
CA GLU A 66 -2.20 -5.91 -15.17
C GLU A 66 -3.61 -6.51 -15.11
N MET A 67 -4.34 -6.33 -13.98
CA MET A 67 -5.67 -6.91 -13.80
C MET A 67 -6.75 -6.12 -14.55
N LEU A 68 -6.77 -4.79 -14.44
CA LEU A 68 -7.86 -3.95 -14.96
C LEU A 68 -7.50 -3.13 -16.20
N ARG A 69 -6.21 -2.85 -16.44
CA ARG A 69 -5.71 -2.03 -17.56
C ARG A 69 -6.34 -0.64 -17.65
N VAL A 70 -6.52 0.01 -16.48
CA VAL A 70 -7.11 1.34 -16.38
C VAL A 70 -6.07 2.42 -16.14
N LYS A 71 -6.41 3.68 -16.46
CA LYS A 71 -5.59 4.86 -16.21
C LYS A 71 -5.59 5.22 -14.73
N ASP A 72 -4.56 5.94 -14.29
CA ASP A 72 -4.43 6.46 -12.93
C ASP A 72 -5.09 7.83 -12.83
N GLU A 73 -6.39 7.85 -12.63
CA GLU A 73 -7.21 9.06 -12.56
C GLU A 73 -8.25 8.94 -11.45
N THR A 74 -8.81 10.07 -11.03
CA THR A 74 -9.81 10.11 -9.97
C THR A 74 -11.01 9.22 -10.31
N GLY A 75 -11.42 8.37 -9.35
CA GLY A 75 -12.56 7.47 -9.52
C GLY A 75 -12.30 6.26 -10.42
N ASN A 76 -11.03 5.98 -10.77
CA ASN A 76 -10.71 4.81 -11.58
C ASN A 76 -11.15 3.49 -10.91
N LEU A 77 -11.48 2.50 -11.73
CA LEU A 77 -12.05 1.22 -11.27
C LEU A 77 -11.13 0.44 -10.31
N SER A 78 -9.81 0.66 -10.37
CA SER A 78 -8.88 -0.06 -9.49
C SER A 78 -9.08 0.30 -8.03
N ILE A 79 -9.60 1.49 -7.71
CA ILE A 79 -9.88 1.91 -6.33
C ILE A 79 -10.93 0.98 -5.69
N ALA A 80 -11.98 0.64 -6.43
CA ALA A 80 -13.01 -0.27 -5.95
C ALA A 80 -12.45 -1.68 -5.67
N LEU A 81 -11.64 -2.22 -6.57
CA LEU A 81 -11.01 -3.53 -6.39
C LEU A 81 -9.97 -3.52 -5.25
N LEU A 82 -9.19 -2.45 -5.13
CA LEU A 82 -8.24 -2.28 -4.01
C LEU A 82 -8.97 -2.31 -2.66
N LYS A 83 -10.13 -1.64 -2.54
CA LYS A 83 -10.95 -1.68 -1.33
C LYS A 83 -11.42 -3.11 -1.00
N GLN A 84 -11.87 -3.87 -2.00
CA GLN A 84 -12.29 -5.26 -1.81
C GLN A 84 -11.14 -6.16 -1.35
N LEU A 85 -9.95 -6.01 -1.96
CA LEU A 85 -8.76 -6.77 -1.57
C LEU A 85 -8.32 -6.43 -0.14
N VAL A 86 -8.34 -5.15 0.24
CA VAL A 86 -8.01 -4.72 1.60
C VAL A 86 -9.03 -5.25 2.61
N ALA A 87 -10.31 -5.23 2.28
CA ALA A 87 -11.36 -5.78 3.13
C ALA A 87 -11.24 -7.29 3.32
N PHE A 88 -10.94 -8.03 2.25
CA PHE A 88 -10.62 -9.45 2.33
C PHE A 88 -9.43 -9.68 3.26
N GLY A 89 -8.34 -8.92 3.07
CA GLY A 89 -7.16 -9.03 3.94
C GLY A 89 -7.43 -8.70 5.40
N TYR A 90 -8.30 -7.73 5.67
CA TYR A 90 -8.73 -7.41 7.04
C TYR A 90 -9.42 -8.59 7.74
N GLN A 91 -10.20 -9.38 6.99
CA GLN A 91 -10.94 -10.53 7.53
C GLN A 91 -10.07 -11.77 7.69
N GLU A 92 -9.19 -12.04 6.72
CA GLU A 92 -8.54 -13.34 6.55
C GLU A 92 -7.04 -13.33 6.89
N CYS A 93 -6.42 -12.14 7.04
CA CYS A 93 -4.97 -12.03 7.19
C CYS A 93 -4.59 -11.27 8.46
N GLN A 94 -3.46 -11.64 9.04
CA GLN A 94 -2.86 -10.90 10.15
C GLN A 94 -2.22 -9.59 9.69
N TYR A 95 -1.67 -9.56 8.48
CA TYR A 95 -1.00 -8.40 7.91
C TYR A 95 -1.51 -8.12 6.50
N VAL A 96 -1.82 -6.86 6.21
CA VAL A 96 -2.17 -6.39 4.88
C VAL A 96 -1.15 -5.35 4.45
N ILE A 97 -0.39 -5.64 3.40
CA ILE A 97 0.62 -4.75 2.83
C ILE A 97 0.03 -4.14 1.56
N VAL A 98 -0.09 -2.83 1.52
CA VAL A 98 -0.55 -2.07 0.34
C VAL A 98 0.60 -1.23 -0.18
N GLU A 99 1.03 -1.45 -1.43
CA GLU A 99 2.15 -0.70 -2.02
C GLU A 99 1.77 -0.05 -3.35
N GLY A 100 2.31 1.13 -3.60
CA GLY A 100 2.10 1.84 -4.86
C GLY A 100 2.56 3.29 -4.85
N ILE A 101 2.39 3.97 -5.98
CA ILE A 101 2.65 5.41 -6.06
C ILE A 101 1.60 6.17 -5.25
N PHE A 102 0.32 5.86 -5.48
CA PHE A 102 -0.81 6.39 -4.71
C PHE A 102 -0.79 7.91 -4.54
N GLN A 103 -0.94 8.63 -5.64
CA GLN A 103 -1.02 10.11 -5.62
C GLN A 103 -2.10 10.57 -4.63
N LYS A 104 -1.75 11.49 -3.71
CA LYS A 104 -2.68 12.04 -2.70
C LYS A 104 -3.97 12.53 -3.32
N ALA A 105 -3.88 13.29 -4.43
CA ALA A 105 -5.04 13.84 -5.12
C ALA A 105 -6.06 12.79 -5.61
N ILE A 106 -5.61 11.57 -5.88
CA ILE A 106 -6.46 10.48 -6.41
C ILE A 106 -6.92 9.53 -5.29
N TYR A 107 -6.03 9.22 -4.34
CA TYR A 107 -6.23 8.12 -3.39
C TYR A 107 -6.51 8.56 -1.96
N HIS A 108 -6.62 9.87 -1.68
CA HIS A 108 -6.83 10.36 -0.31
C HIS A 108 -8.07 9.72 0.37
N SER A 109 -9.22 9.74 -0.30
CA SER A 109 -10.45 9.14 0.23
C SER A 109 -10.34 7.62 0.42
N PHE A 110 -9.65 6.94 -0.50
CA PHE A 110 -9.35 5.52 -0.35
C PHE A 110 -8.58 5.23 0.95
N PHE A 111 -7.54 6.03 1.23
CA PHE A 111 -6.77 5.85 2.46
C PHE A 111 -7.56 6.17 3.72
N GLN A 112 -8.38 7.21 3.71
CA GLN A 112 -9.26 7.51 4.85
C GLN A 112 -10.16 6.32 5.20
N GLU A 113 -10.76 5.69 4.20
CA GLU A 113 -11.64 4.54 4.39
C GLU A 113 -10.91 3.30 4.92
N ILE A 114 -9.77 2.92 4.31
CA ILE A 114 -9.05 1.71 4.75
C ILE A 114 -8.37 1.90 6.11
N ILE A 115 -7.90 3.09 6.44
CA ILE A 115 -7.32 3.40 7.76
C ILE A 115 -8.40 3.31 8.84
N HIS A 116 -9.59 3.83 8.56
CA HIS A 116 -10.73 3.71 9.47
C HIS A 116 -11.11 2.24 9.72
N LEU A 117 -11.09 1.40 8.70
CA LEU A 117 -11.38 -0.04 8.82
C LEU A 117 -10.45 -0.75 9.81
N PHE A 118 -9.15 -0.36 9.86
CA PHE A 118 -8.16 -0.98 10.76
C PHE A 118 -8.08 -0.32 12.15
N GLU A 119 -8.99 0.60 12.49
CA GLU A 119 -9.12 1.22 13.82
C GLU A 119 -7.80 1.74 14.41
N GLY A 120 -6.94 2.31 13.57
CA GLY A 120 -5.64 2.85 13.98
C GLY A 120 -4.50 1.83 14.03
N ASN A 121 -4.75 0.55 13.76
CA ASN A 121 -3.69 -0.46 13.65
C ASN A 121 -3.00 -0.40 12.26
N VAL A 122 -2.47 0.78 11.96
CA VAL A 122 -1.94 1.16 10.63
C VAL A 122 -0.55 1.75 10.77
N GLN A 123 0.36 1.34 9.89
CA GLN A 123 1.68 1.95 9.70
C GLN A 123 1.79 2.50 8.28
N VAL A 124 2.11 3.78 8.15
CA VAL A 124 2.23 4.46 6.85
C VAL A 124 3.66 4.90 6.64
N TYR A 125 4.24 4.52 5.51
CA TYR A 125 5.60 4.87 5.12
C TYR A 125 5.62 5.53 3.74
N TYR A 126 6.21 6.71 3.68
CA TYR A 126 6.51 7.41 2.44
C TYR A 126 8.01 7.26 2.10
N PHE A 127 8.32 6.72 0.93
CA PHE A 127 9.68 6.63 0.42
C PHE A 127 10.11 7.97 -0.14
N ASP A 128 10.72 8.78 0.72
CA ASP A 128 11.20 10.13 0.44
C ASP A 128 12.60 10.04 -0.19
N ILE A 129 12.61 9.73 -1.49
CA ILE A 129 13.81 9.46 -2.28
C ILE A 129 13.93 10.55 -3.33
N SER A 130 15.11 11.14 -3.52
CA SER A 130 15.35 12.17 -4.54
C SER A 130 15.09 11.64 -5.96
N PHE A 131 14.76 12.54 -6.89
CA PHE A 131 14.56 12.16 -8.29
C PHE A 131 15.81 11.52 -8.89
N GLU A 132 16.96 12.09 -8.59
CA GLU A 132 18.28 11.61 -9.03
C GLU A 132 18.55 10.17 -8.56
N GLU A 133 18.27 9.89 -7.30
CA GLU A 133 18.47 8.53 -6.76
C GLU A 133 17.45 7.54 -7.37
N THR A 134 16.21 7.97 -7.63
CA THR A 134 15.23 7.09 -8.32
C THR A 134 15.66 6.77 -9.74
N LEU A 135 16.27 7.71 -10.49
CA LEU A 135 16.82 7.47 -11.81
C LEU A 135 17.98 6.47 -11.76
N LYS A 136 18.89 6.63 -10.79
CA LYS A 136 20.01 5.71 -10.58
C LYS A 136 19.50 4.30 -10.28
N ARG A 137 18.52 4.15 -9.37
CA ARG A 137 17.92 2.85 -9.06
C ARG A 137 17.19 2.25 -10.27
N HIS A 138 16.51 3.09 -11.06
CA HIS A 138 15.81 2.65 -12.27
C HIS A 138 16.81 2.13 -13.33
N SER A 139 17.93 2.81 -13.55
CA SER A 139 18.96 2.39 -14.53
C SER A 139 19.60 1.04 -14.19
N GLN A 140 19.58 0.63 -12.93
CA GLN A 140 20.12 -0.65 -12.46
C GLN A 140 19.14 -1.82 -12.58
N ARG A 141 17.88 -1.56 -12.96
CA ARG A 141 16.83 -2.61 -13.12
C ARG A 141 16.73 -3.05 -14.57
N ASN A 142 16.45 -4.35 -14.78
CA ASN A 142 16.13 -4.90 -16.11
C ASN A 142 14.83 -4.35 -16.74
N LYS A 143 14.10 -3.47 -16.05
CA LYS A 143 12.85 -2.82 -16.49
C LYS A 143 13.06 -1.52 -17.29
N ASN A 144 14.27 -1.17 -17.67
CA ASN A 144 14.59 0.03 -18.47
C ASN A 144 13.87 0.07 -19.84
N GLN A 145 13.23 -1.05 -20.24
CA GLN A 145 12.50 -1.15 -21.49
C GLN A 145 11.03 -0.70 -21.41
N GLU A 146 10.45 -0.57 -20.20
CA GLU A 146 9.03 -0.24 -20.06
C GLU A 146 8.75 1.27 -20.14
N PHE A 147 9.64 2.10 -19.57
CA PHE A 147 9.54 3.58 -19.58
C PHE A 147 10.89 4.21 -19.27
N GLY A 148 11.10 5.43 -19.76
CA GLY A 148 12.36 6.16 -19.65
C GLY A 148 12.33 7.32 -18.63
N VAL A 149 13.42 8.09 -18.64
CA VAL A 149 13.59 9.29 -17.77
C VAL A 149 12.49 10.33 -17.99
N VAL A 150 12.02 10.49 -19.24
CA VAL A 150 10.99 11.47 -19.58
C VAL A 150 9.68 11.16 -18.89
N GLU A 151 9.26 9.88 -18.93
CA GLU A 151 8.05 9.41 -18.29
C GLU A 151 8.18 9.50 -16.77
N MET A 152 9.31 9.11 -16.20
CA MET A 152 9.57 9.23 -14.77
C MET A 152 9.47 10.68 -14.31
N LYS A 153 10.06 11.64 -15.05
CA LYS A 153 9.98 13.07 -14.75
C LYS A 153 8.54 13.59 -14.81
N ARG A 154 7.76 13.15 -15.80
CA ARG A 154 6.35 13.51 -15.94
C ARG A 154 5.48 13.04 -14.79
N TRP A 155 5.80 11.85 -14.22
CA TRP A 155 5.03 11.25 -13.12
C TRP A 155 5.57 11.60 -11.74
N TRP A 156 6.68 12.34 -11.68
CA TRP A 156 7.30 12.73 -10.44
C TRP A 156 6.44 13.73 -9.67
N LEU A 157 6.14 13.39 -8.42
CA LEU A 157 5.43 14.25 -7.49
C LEU A 157 6.32 14.51 -6.28
N PRO A 158 6.89 15.71 -6.14
CA PRO A 158 7.62 16.06 -4.93
C PRO A 158 6.66 16.17 -3.75
N ASP A 159 7.11 15.77 -2.58
CA ASP A 159 6.43 16.00 -1.29
C ASP A 159 4.96 15.57 -1.25
N ASP A 160 4.59 14.52 -2.00
CA ASP A 160 3.21 14.01 -2.08
C ASP A 160 2.83 13.22 -0.80
N TYR A 161 3.03 13.84 0.37
CA TYR A 161 2.68 13.23 1.66
C TYR A 161 1.17 13.21 1.88
N LEU A 162 0.67 12.15 2.55
CA LEU A 162 -0.75 12.08 2.95
C LEU A 162 -1.06 13.00 4.12
N GLU A 163 -0.02 13.43 4.87
CA GLU A 163 -0.15 14.24 6.08
C GLU A 163 -1.00 13.55 7.16
N LEU A 164 -0.97 12.23 7.17
CA LEU A 164 -1.64 11.42 8.18
C LEU A 164 -0.84 11.40 9.47
N PRO A 165 -1.49 11.41 10.64
CA PRO A 165 -0.80 11.20 11.91
C PRO A 165 0.02 9.90 11.87
N GLY A 166 1.32 9.99 12.16
CA GLY A 166 2.22 8.83 12.18
C GLY A 166 2.77 8.40 10.80
N GLU A 167 2.54 9.15 9.72
CA GLU A 167 3.23 8.90 8.44
C GLU A 167 4.74 9.09 8.60
N LYS A 168 5.50 8.00 8.40
CA LYS A 168 6.96 7.96 8.54
C LYS A 168 7.64 8.15 7.19
N ARG A 169 8.66 9.02 7.14
CA ARG A 169 9.46 9.24 5.92
C ARG A 169 10.69 8.33 5.94
N LEU A 170 10.89 7.59 4.87
CA LEU A 170 12.04 6.72 4.65
C LEU A 170 12.98 7.37 3.65
N SER A 171 14.12 7.87 4.11
CA SER A 171 15.10 8.55 3.26
C SER A 171 15.95 7.56 2.44
N GLU A 172 16.60 8.06 1.40
CA GLU A 172 17.51 7.30 0.54
C GLU A 172 18.77 6.79 1.24
N GLN A 173 19.07 7.30 2.44
CA GLN A 173 20.22 6.88 3.25
C GLN A 173 19.98 5.53 3.94
N LEU A 174 18.72 5.12 4.07
CA LEU A 174 18.38 3.86 4.70
C LEU A 174 18.58 2.69 3.73
N SER A 175 19.31 1.68 4.16
CA SER A 175 19.39 0.42 3.44
C SER A 175 18.10 -0.37 3.53
N GLU A 176 17.85 -1.27 2.57
CA GLU A 176 16.67 -2.16 2.58
C GLU A 176 16.54 -2.94 3.91
N LYS A 177 17.66 -3.43 4.45
CA LYS A 177 17.68 -4.14 5.74
C LYS A 177 17.25 -3.26 6.91
N GLN A 178 17.65 -1.99 6.93
CA GLN A 178 17.25 -1.05 7.97
C GLN A 178 15.76 -0.73 7.88
N ILE A 179 15.24 -0.49 6.67
CA ILE A 179 13.81 -0.23 6.44
C ILE A 179 12.96 -1.43 6.90
N ILE A 180 13.34 -2.65 6.49
CA ILE A 180 12.60 -3.87 6.89
C ILE A 180 12.61 -4.04 8.41
N ARG A 181 13.78 -3.88 9.07
CA ARG A 181 13.88 -3.96 10.54
C ARG A 181 13.00 -2.93 11.24
N GLN A 182 13.00 -1.69 10.75
CA GLN A 182 12.17 -0.61 11.29
C GLN A 182 10.69 -0.97 11.18
N ILE A 183 10.22 -1.39 10.00
CA ILE A 183 8.82 -1.75 9.79
C ILE A 183 8.43 -2.93 10.68
N LEU A 184 9.27 -3.98 10.76
CA LEU A 184 8.99 -5.14 11.61
C LEU A 184 8.94 -4.77 13.10
N ALA A 185 9.75 -3.83 13.56
CA ALA A 185 9.69 -3.33 14.95
C ALA A 185 8.42 -2.49 15.20
N ASP A 186 7.99 -1.69 14.23
CA ASP A 186 6.79 -0.83 14.34
C ASP A 186 5.47 -1.63 14.37
N ILE A 187 5.48 -2.87 13.88
CA ILE A 187 4.29 -3.73 13.81
C ILE A 187 4.23 -4.81 14.92
N GLN A 188 5.20 -4.85 15.81
CA GLN A 188 5.16 -5.69 17.01
C GLN A 188 4.26 -5.06 18.07
#